data_a5126967a35852b4c93a5c03255372eb
#
_entry.id   a5126967a35852b4c93a5c03255372eb
#
_cell.length_a   1.000
_cell.length_b   1.000
_cell.length_c   1.000
_cell.angle_alpha   90.00
_cell.angle_beta   90.00
_cell.angle_gamma   90.00
#
_symmetry.space_group_name_H-M   'P 1'
#
loop_
_entity.id
_entity.type
_entity.pdbx_description
1 polymer ?
#
loop_
_entity_poly.entity_id
_entity_poly.type
_entity_poly.pdbx_seq_one_letter_code
_entity_poly.pdbx_strand_id
1 'polypeptide(L)'
;MRLRRAALLLAAALASLTASCGGSSPPAAASPVAAAPSPTPPPGPPNVVIILADDMGYGDLGVYGATLNKTPNLDRLAAEGVRMTDFRVPSALCTPSRAALLTGLYPPRTGLVGNLPSGSPTEGDTDGIDDDEITLGDALKERGYTTAAVGKWHLGSTIPYLPMRHGFDSYFGISNGDQTFLLLRGFTPVKDPPGIDLITKAYTEEAVKIVHEAARDRPFFLYLAHRTPHVPLDVAPEFVGRSANGAYGDAVEELDWSVGEVMKAVRDRGTAERSTFVVFLSDNGPWLSQGEEAGSPGPFRAGKNTPYEGGVRVPAIAWWPGRYPAGKVVSEPVLSLDLFPTIVAMAKGPLSPARKYYGADLTPLLAGEVSRLTGTGVDGARELLGYYSGAAVSLRSGPWKYLRPGYWDLVDTLYNLQADPAETTDVYPARPEMGRALDARLAAIADEISQGAKKPKKGGTGAN
;
A
#
# COMPACT_ATOMS: atom_id res chain seq x y z
N MET A 1 24.98 -43.78 -57.57
CA MET A 1 26.25 -43.58 -58.30
C MET A 1 27.12 -42.67 -57.38
N ARG A 2 28.09 -43.30 -56.74
CA ARG A 2 29.57 -43.23 -57.02
C ARG A 2 30.04 -41.76 -57.06
N LEU A 3 31.07 -41.25 -56.34
CA LEU A 3 32.29 -41.77 -55.71
C LEU A 3 33.01 -40.60 -54.95
N ARG A 4 33.51 -40.86 -53.76
CA ARG A 4 34.95 -40.88 -53.34
C ARG A 4 35.71 -39.56 -53.24
N ARG A 5 36.12 -39.27 -52.00
CA ARG A 5 37.48 -39.17 -51.44
C ARG A 5 38.47 -38.20 -52.11
N ALA A 6 39.01 -37.26 -51.31
CA ALA A 6 40.44 -37.17 -51.14
C ALA A 6 40.82 -36.34 -49.92
N ALA A 7 41.57 -36.96 -49.03
CA ALA A 7 42.34 -36.34 -47.95
C ALA A 7 43.69 -35.88 -48.51
N LEU A 8 44.20 -34.74 -48.06
CA LEU A 8 45.63 -34.47 -48.12
C LEU A 8 46.08 -33.72 -46.84
N LEU A 9 47.01 -34.44 -46.17
CA LEU A 9 47.86 -33.95 -45.09
C LEU A 9 48.90 -32.93 -45.64
N LEU A 10 49.16 -31.86 -44.90
CA LEU A 10 50.51 -31.25 -44.91
C LEU A 10 50.83 -30.72 -43.51
N ALA A 11 51.97 -31.13 -43.01
CA ALA A 11 52.50 -30.87 -41.68
C ALA A 11 53.40 -29.66 -41.62
N ALA A 12 53.51 -29.05 -40.46
CA ALA A 12 54.65 -28.44 -39.79
C ALA A 12 55.21 -27.10 -40.34
N ALA A 13 55.10 -26.07 -39.47
CA ALA A 13 56.30 -25.29 -39.08
C ALA A 13 55.99 -24.56 -37.73
N LEU A 14 56.73 -24.94 -36.66
CA LEU A 14 56.81 -24.22 -35.40
C LEU A 14 57.53 -22.88 -35.63
N ALA A 15 56.92 -21.78 -35.18
CA ALA A 15 57.62 -20.56 -34.86
C ALA A 15 57.13 -20.06 -33.50
N SER A 16 58.00 -20.19 -32.51
CA SER A 16 57.81 -19.72 -31.13
C SER A 16 57.88 -18.18 -31.10
N LEU A 17 56.80 -17.49 -30.83
CA LEU A 17 56.75 -16.13 -30.39
C LEU A 17 56.18 -16.07 -28.98
N THR A 18 57.09 -15.82 -28.03
CA THR A 18 56.71 -15.49 -26.64
C THR A 18 56.13 -14.09 -26.60
N ALA A 19 54.81 -13.98 -26.55
CA ALA A 19 54.13 -12.76 -26.23
C ALA A 19 53.87 -12.69 -24.70
N SER A 20 54.50 -11.73 -24.06
CA SER A 20 54.30 -11.34 -22.67
C SER A 20 52.86 -10.96 -22.46
N CYS A 21 52.06 -11.81 -21.78
CA CYS A 21 50.75 -11.43 -21.28
C CYS A 21 50.89 -10.54 -20.04
N GLY A 22 50.74 -9.21 -20.24
CA GLY A 22 50.46 -8.31 -19.16
C GLY A 22 49.12 -8.65 -18.54
N GLY A 23 49.12 -9.27 -17.36
CA GLY A 23 47.92 -9.56 -16.58
C GLY A 23 47.28 -8.27 -16.08
N SER A 24 46.23 -7.82 -16.72
CA SER A 24 45.32 -6.83 -16.13
C SER A 24 44.50 -7.55 -15.08
N SER A 25 44.79 -7.30 -13.80
CA SER A 25 43.95 -7.71 -12.67
C SER A 25 42.56 -7.10 -12.86
N PRO A 26 41.45 -7.87 -12.60
CA PRO A 26 40.14 -7.29 -12.60
C PRO A 26 40.07 -6.19 -11.53
N PRO A 27 39.28 -5.10 -11.74
CA PRO A 27 39.12 -4.07 -10.73
C PRO A 27 38.58 -4.70 -9.45
N ALA A 28 39.28 -4.41 -8.35
CA ALA A 28 38.84 -4.85 -7.02
C ALA A 28 37.39 -4.40 -6.80
N ALA A 29 36.51 -5.35 -6.47
CA ALA A 29 35.15 -5.05 -6.05
C ALA A 29 35.22 -4.04 -4.90
N ALA A 30 34.63 -2.87 -5.09
CA ALA A 30 34.54 -1.87 -4.05
C ALA A 30 33.87 -2.50 -2.82
N SER A 31 34.59 -2.56 -1.71
CA SER A 31 34.03 -2.99 -0.43
C SER A 31 32.82 -2.11 -0.13
N PRO A 32 31.70 -2.68 0.33
CA PRO A 32 30.55 -1.89 0.74
C PRO A 32 31.00 -0.92 1.83
N VAL A 33 30.90 0.37 1.54
CA VAL A 33 31.13 1.41 2.55
C VAL A 33 30.10 1.13 3.65
N ALA A 34 30.58 0.77 4.83
CA ALA A 34 29.72 0.59 6.00
C ALA A 34 28.94 1.90 6.20
N ALA A 35 27.62 1.83 6.09
CA ALA A 35 26.76 2.96 6.33
C ALA A 35 27.05 3.46 7.75
N ALA A 36 27.32 4.77 7.89
CA ALA A 36 27.47 5.38 9.21
C ALA A 36 26.24 5.05 10.05
N PRO A 37 26.40 4.72 11.35
CA PRO A 37 25.28 4.43 12.22
C PRO A 37 24.29 5.60 12.17
N SER A 38 23.04 5.30 11.85
CA SER A 38 21.98 6.31 11.83
C SER A 38 21.89 6.94 13.23
N PRO A 39 21.75 8.26 13.35
CA PRO A 39 21.65 8.90 14.64
C PRO A 39 20.45 8.32 15.41
N THR A 40 20.65 8.10 16.71
CA THR A 40 19.57 7.66 17.59
C THR A 40 18.42 8.70 17.52
N PRO A 41 17.19 8.28 17.23
CA PRO A 41 16.08 9.23 17.16
C PRO A 41 15.85 9.91 18.50
N PRO A 42 15.41 11.18 18.50
CA PRO A 42 15.09 11.89 19.73
C PRO A 42 14.01 11.17 20.52
N PRO A 43 14.00 11.29 21.86
CA PRO A 43 13.00 10.69 22.71
C PRO A 43 11.63 11.34 22.46
N GLY A 44 10.59 10.53 22.37
CA GLY A 44 9.20 11.00 22.20
C GLY A 44 8.50 10.34 21.02
N PRO A 45 7.17 10.56 20.92
CA PRO A 45 6.41 10.05 19.79
C PRO A 45 6.82 10.75 18.49
N PRO A 46 6.97 10.02 17.37
CA PRO A 46 7.34 10.62 16.09
C PRO A 46 6.22 11.46 15.49
N ASN A 47 6.54 12.29 14.49
CA ASN A 47 5.54 12.69 13.51
C ASN A 47 5.16 11.48 12.67
N VAL A 48 3.95 11.46 12.12
CA VAL A 48 3.44 10.36 11.29
C VAL A 48 2.96 10.91 9.96
N VAL A 49 3.41 10.31 8.87
CA VAL A 49 2.93 10.62 7.52
C VAL A 49 2.52 9.31 6.84
N ILE A 50 1.27 9.20 6.44
CA ILE A 50 0.76 8.15 5.56
C ILE A 50 0.59 8.76 4.17
N ILE A 51 1.21 8.16 3.16
CA ILE A 51 1.02 8.52 1.76
C ILE A 51 0.34 7.33 1.08
N LEU A 52 -0.89 7.54 0.63
CA LEU A 52 -1.74 6.51 0.03
C LEU A 52 -1.95 6.80 -1.45
N ALA A 53 -1.61 5.84 -2.30
CA ALA A 53 -1.97 5.81 -3.71
C ALA A 53 -3.35 5.16 -3.90
N ASP A 54 -4.02 5.46 -4.99
CA ASP A 54 -5.34 4.95 -5.37
C ASP A 54 -5.20 4.06 -6.62
N ASP A 55 -5.56 2.78 -6.52
CA ASP A 55 -5.49 1.78 -7.60
C ASP A 55 -4.07 1.49 -8.13
N MET A 56 -3.03 1.74 -7.36
CA MET A 56 -1.66 1.45 -7.78
C MET A 56 -1.34 -0.04 -7.66
N GLY A 57 -0.88 -0.63 -8.74
CA GLY A 57 -0.47 -2.03 -8.78
C GLY A 57 0.88 -2.30 -8.10
N TYR A 58 1.06 -3.55 -7.67
CA TYR A 58 2.32 -3.99 -7.07
C TYR A 58 3.52 -3.79 -8.00
N GLY A 59 3.33 -4.00 -9.31
CA GLY A 59 4.38 -3.89 -10.32
C GLY A 59 4.64 -2.49 -10.87
N ASP A 60 4.07 -1.44 -10.28
CA ASP A 60 4.16 -0.09 -10.84
C ASP A 60 5.38 0.72 -10.38
N LEU A 61 6.10 0.27 -9.36
CA LEU A 61 7.29 0.93 -8.84
C LEU A 61 8.58 0.22 -9.26
N GLY A 62 9.66 0.98 -9.49
CA GLY A 62 10.97 0.43 -9.88
C GLY A 62 11.47 -0.63 -8.90
N VAL A 63 11.42 -0.38 -7.59
CA VAL A 63 11.81 -1.35 -6.55
C VAL A 63 10.90 -2.59 -6.46
N TYR A 64 9.77 -2.60 -7.14
CA TYR A 64 8.86 -3.75 -7.27
C TYR A 64 8.85 -4.36 -8.68
N GLY A 65 9.75 -3.90 -9.57
CA GLY A 65 9.99 -4.49 -10.87
C GLY A 65 9.44 -3.73 -12.08
N ALA A 66 8.90 -2.52 -11.90
CA ALA A 66 8.52 -1.67 -13.02
C ALA A 66 9.76 -1.30 -13.85
N THR A 67 9.63 -1.39 -15.18
CA THR A 67 10.69 -1.02 -16.12
C THR A 67 10.34 0.20 -16.97
N LEU A 68 9.06 0.52 -17.07
CA LEU A 68 8.53 1.62 -17.89
C LEU A 68 8.27 2.89 -17.06
N ASN A 69 7.79 2.74 -15.83
CA ASN A 69 7.61 3.86 -14.91
C ASN A 69 8.92 4.22 -14.22
N LYS A 70 9.20 5.50 -14.06
CA LYS A 70 10.35 6.00 -13.32
C LYS A 70 9.89 6.51 -11.95
N THR A 71 10.30 5.80 -10.90
CA THR A 71 9.90 6.12 -9.51
C THR A 71 11.11 6.36 -8.60
N PRO A 72 12.03 7.28 -8.95
CA PRO A 72 13.30 7.45 -8.24
C PRO A 72 13.13 7.87 -6.78
N ASN A 73 12.08 8.60 -6.43
CA ASN A 73 11.83 9.05 -5.07
C ASN A 73 11.31 7.91 -4.18
N LEU A 74 10.39 7.09 -4.69
CA LEU A 74 9.90 5.89 -4.01
C LEU A 74 10.98 4.81 -3.93
N ASP A 75 11.80 4.65 -4.98
CA ASP A 75 12.94 3.75 -4.98
C ASP A 75 13.98 4.17 -3.92
N ARG A 76 14.24 5.47 -3.80
CA ARG A 76 15.07 6.02 -2.73
C ARG A 76 14.46 5.81 -1.35
N LEU A 77 13.14 6.02 -1.20
CA LEU A 77 12.44 5.77 0.07
C LEU A 77 12.61 4.31 0.52
N ALA A 78 12.51 3.37 -0.41
CA ALA A 78 12.75 1.94 -0.14
C ALA A 78 14.22 1.65 0.20
N ALA A 79 15.18 2.27 -0.50
CA ALA A 79 16.59 2.11 -0.22
C ALA A 79 17.01 2.68 1.13
N GLU A 80 16.37 3.75 1.58
CA GLU A 80 16.60 4.38 2.89
C GLU A 80 15.72 3.79 4.01
N GLY A 81 14.75 2.94 3.69
CA GLY A 81 13.75 2.38 4.62
C GLY A 81 13.58 0.88 4.49
N VAL A 82 12.36 0.43 4.68
CA VAL A 82 11.93 -0.97 4.68
C VAL A 82 10.91 -1.19 3.56
N ARG A 83 11.22 -2.06 2.61
CA ARG A 83 10.31 -2.51 1.57
C ARG A 83 9.57 -3.77 2.02
N MET A 84 8.24 -3.73 2.05
CA MET A 84 7.39 -4.86 2.44
C MET A 84 6.88 -5.57 1.18
N THR A 85 7.35 -6.78 0.91
CA THR A 85 7.01 -7.51 -0.32
C THR A 85 5.75 -8.37 -0.22
N ASP A 86 5.19 -8.51 0.97
CA ASP A 86 3.90 -9.20 1.20
C ASP A 86 2.98 -8.34 2.09
N PHE A 87 2.76 -7.08 1.65
CA PHE A 87 1.82 -6.17 2.28
C PHE A 87 0.45 -6.28 1.60
N ARG A 88 -0.60 -6.40 2.40
CA ARG A 88 -1.95 -6.69 1.93
C ARG A 88 -2.97 -5.69 2.44
N VAL A 89 -4.07 -5.62 1.72
CA VAL A 89 -5.29 -4.93 2.15
C VAL A 89 -6.42 -5.94 2.36
N PRO A 90 -7.37 -5.69 3.28
CA PRO A 90 -8.43 -6.66 3.58
C PRO A 90 -9.53 -6.71 2.51
N SER A 91 -9.54 -5.77 1.58
CA SER A 91 -10.49 -5.71 0.47
C SER A 91 -9.84 -5.06 -0.74
N ALA A 92 -10.13 -5.56 -1.93
CA ALA A 92 -9.66 -4.99 -3.20
C ALA A 92 -10.56 -3.84 -3.69
N LEU A 93 -11.03 -3.00 -2.77
CA LEU A 93 -11.92 -1.84 -3.01
C LEU A 93 -11.50 -0.65 -2.14
N CYS A 94 -11.60 0.55 -2.69
CA CYS A 94 -11.13 1.79 -2.05
C CYS A 94 -11.77 2.05 -0.68
N THR A 95 -13.10 2.20 -0.60
CA THR A 95 -13.80 2.54 0.66
C THR A 95 -13.50 1.55 1.79
N PRO A 96 -13.71 0.22 1.63
CA PRO A 96 -13.46 -0.71 2.72
C PRO A 96 -11.98 -0.80 3.10
N SER A 97 -11.05 -0.66 2.15
CA SER A 97 -9.62 -0.65 2.42
C SER A 97 -9.19 0.60 3.19
N ARG A 98 -9.68 1.79 2.81
CA ARG A 98 -9.40 3.06 3.50
C ARG A 98 -9.99 3.06 4.91
N ALA A 99 -11.22 2.57 5.08
CA ALA A 99 -11.83 2.40 6.40
C ALA A 99 -10.99 1.47 7.29
N ALA A 100 -10.57 0.33 6.75
CA ALA A 100 -9.75 -0.62 7.46
C ALA A 100 -8.38 -0.05 7.89
N LEU A 101 -7.71 0.68 7.01
CA LEU A 101 -6.45 1.38 7.31
C LEU A 101 -6.62 2.38 8.46
N LEU A 102 -7.67 3.20 8.42
CA LEU A 102 -7.87 4.28 9.38
C LEU A 102 -8.44 3.81 10.73
N THR A 103 -9.14 2.67 10.78
CA THR A 103 -9.78 2.17 12.01
C THR A 103 -9.12 0.95 12.62
N GLY A 104 -8.26 0.22 11.88
CA GLY A 104 -7.69 -1.06 12.31
C GLY A 104 -8.72 -2.19 12.35
N LEU A 105 -9.86 -2.05 11.66
CA LEU A 105 -10.98 -3.00 11.68
C LEU A 105 -11.23 -3.61 10.31
N TYR A 106 -11.68 -4.86 10.31
CA TYR A 106 -12.18 -5.48 9.07
C TYR A 106 -13.48 -4.82 8.59
N PRO A 107 -13.74 -4.78 7.26
CA PRO A 107 -14.87 -4.07 6.66
C PRO A 107 -16.25 -4.30 7.32
N PRO A 108 -16.64 -5.53 7.72
CA PRO A 108 -17.95 -5.73 8.37
C PRO A 108 -18.11 -4.96 9.70
N ARG A 109 -17.00 -4.70 10.42
CA ARG A 109 -17.02 -3.99 11.70
C ARG A 109 -17.33 -2.50 11.54
N THR A 110 -17.01 -1.92 10.39
CA THR A 110 -17.31 -0.51 10.07
C THR A 110 -18.61 -0.34 9.29
N GLY A 111 -19.17 -1.45 8.75
CA GLY A 111 -20.29 -1.42 7.81
C GLY A 111 -19.94 -0.91 6.40
N LEU A 112 -18.69 -0.44 6.18
CA LEU A 112 -18.20 0.00 4.88
C LEU A 112 -17.64 -1.21 4.10
N VAL A 113 -18.54 -1.97 3.50
CA VAL A 113 -18.23 -3.27 2.88
C VAL A 113 -18.09 -3.24 1.36
N GLY A 114 -18.47 -2.14 0.73
CA GLY A 114 -18.33 -1.83 -0.70
C GLY A 114 -17.97 -0.37 -0.89
N ASN A 115 -17.67 0.03 -2.13
CA ASN A 115 -17.40 1.44 -2.41
C ASN A 115 -18.67 2.28 -2.18
N LEU A 116 -18.51 3.41 -1.48
CA LEU A 116 -19.55 4.41 -1.43
C LEU A 116 -19.73 5.05 -2.82
N PRO A 117 -20.95 5.52 -3.16
CA PRO A 117 -21.21 6.10 -4.46
C PRO A 117 -20.26 7.27 -4.78
N SER A 118 -19.75 7.27 -6.01
CA SER A 118 -19.05 8.40 -6.60
C SER A 118 -20.07 9.38 -7.13
N GLY A 119 -20.01 10.63 -6.75
CA GLY A 119 -20.94 11.67 -7.21
C GLY A 119 -21.03 12.83 -6.24
N SER A 120 -21.73 13.89 -6.65
CA SER A 120 -22.01 15.00 -5.74
C SER A 120 -22.82 14.49 -4.56
N PRO A 121 -22.50 14.95 -3.32
CA PRO A 121 -23.34 14.68 -2.17
C PRO A 121 -24.78 15.09 -2.48
N THR A 122 -25.72 14.16 -2.31
CA THR A 122 -27.13 14.47 -2.40
C THR A 122 -27.68 14.79 -1.02
N GLU A 123 -28.67 15.69 -0.96
CA GLU A 123 -29.40 15.93 0.29
C GLU A 123 -30.06 14.62 0.74
N GLY A 124 -29.62 14.08 1.87
CA GLY A 124 -30.08 12.78 2.37
C GLY A 124 -29.09 11.63 2.23
N ASP A 125 -27.89 11.85 1.73
CA ASP A 125 -26.80 10.85 1.83
C ASP A 125 -26.51 10.57 3.30
N THR A 126 -26.86 9.36 3.73
CA THR A 126 -26.76 8.87 5.11
C THR A 126 -25.65 7.84 5.29
N ASP A 127 -24.86 7.59 4.25
CA ASP A 127 -23.87 6.55 4.23
C ASP A 127 -22.45 7.09 4.31
N GLY A 128 -21.72 6.62 5.31
CA GLY A 128 -20.34 7.00 5.60
C GLY A 128 -19.84 6.31 6.85
N ILE A 129 -18.63 6.65 7.25
CA ILE A 129 -18.03 6.18 8.49
C ILE A 129 -18.82 6.72 9.69
N ASP A 130 -19.20 5.84 10.63
CA ASP A 130 -20.01 6.26 11.78
C ASP A 130 -19.20 7.09 12.79
N ASP A 131 -19.88 8.03 13.48
CA ASP A 131 -19.27 8.92 14.48
C ASP A 131 -18.64 8.16 15.68
N ASP A 132 -19.07 6.92 15.96
CA ASP A 132 -18.50 6.09 17.02
C ASP A 132 -17.23 5.31 16.58
N GLU A 133 -16.85 5.41 15.30
CA GLU A 133 -15.60 4.83 14.84
C GLU A 133 -14.41 5.68 15.28
N ILE A 134 -13.45 5.03 15.93
CA ILE A 134 -12.18 5.65 16.30
C ILE A 134 -11.21 5.48 15.13
N THR A 135 -10.92 6.58 14.46
CA THR A 135 -9.92 6.60 13.38
C THR A 135 -8.50 6.85 13.94
N LEU A 136 -7.49 6.70 13.08
CA LEU A 136 -6.13 7.17 13.40
C LEU A 136 -6.10 8.68 13.72
N GLY A 137 -6.97 9.47 13.06
CA GLY A 137 -7.16 10.89 13.39
C GLY A 137 -7.57 11.09 14.83
N ASP A 138 -8.63 10.42 15.29
CA ASP A 138 -9.11 10.49 16.68
C ASP A 138 -8.05 10.00 17.65
N ALA A 139 -7.50 8.81 17.39
CA ALA A 139 -6.53 8.18 18.27
C ALA A 139 -5.26 9.03 18.48
N LEU A 140 -4.76 9.70 17.44
CA LEU A 140 -3.58 10.55 17.52
C LEU A 140 -3.90 11.93 18.08
N LYS A 141 -5.06 12.50 17.77
CA LYS A 141 -5.53 13.77 18.34
C LYS A 141 -5.66 13.70 19.85
N GLU A 142 -6.24 12.62 20.39
CA GLU A 142 -6.27 12.36 21.85
C GLU A 142 -4.88 12.31 22.50
N ARG A 143 -3.84 12.03 21.70
CA ARG A 143 -2.43 11.96 22.14
C ARG A 143 -1.65 13.24 21.86
N GLY A 144 -2.34 14.34 21.57
CA GLY A 144 -1.77 15.67 21.39
C GLY A 144 -1.13 15.92 20.03
N TYR A 145 -1.41 15.07 19.02
CA TYR A 145 -1.01 15.36 17.64
C TYR A 145 -1.87 16.48 17.05
N THR A 146 -1.25 17.31 16.22
CA THR A 146 -1.99 18.07 15.21
C THR A 146 -2.27 17.15 14.02
N THR A 147 -3.50 17.10 13.56
CA THR A 147 -3.93 16.09 12.58
C THR A 147 -4.45 16.75 11.31
N ALA A 148 -4.00 16.26 10.16
CA ALA A 148 -4.40 16.78 8.86
C ALA A 148 -4.70 15.65 7.86
N ALA A 149 -5.79 15.80 7.11
CA ALA A 149 -6.10 14.97 5.97
C ALA A 149 -6.00 15.79 4.68
N VAL A 150 -5.32 15.24 3.68
CA VAL A 150 -5.19 15.85 2.34
C VAL A 150 -5.53 14.78 1.31
N GLY A 151 -6.40 15.11 0.34
CA GLY A 151 -6.71 14.24 -0.78
C GLY A 151 -8.05 13.53 -0.70
N LYS A 152 -8.14 12.34 -1.30
CA LYS A 152 -9.35 11.52 -1.40
C LYS A 152 -9.71 10.88 -0.06
N TRP A 153 -10.90 11.19 0.45
CA TRP A 153 -11.43 10.58 1.69
C TRP A 153 -12.15 9.26 1.43
N HIS A 154 -13.21 9.27 0.66
CA HIS A 154 -14.05 8.14 0.22
C HIS A 154 -14.68 7.33 1.37
N LEU A 155 -14.93 7.96 2.52
CA LEU A 155 -15.60 7.36 3.69
C LEU A 155 -16.89 8.11 4.06
N GLY A 156 -17.47 8.83 3.10
CA GLY A 156 -18.68 9.61 3.22
C GLY A 156 -18.48 11.07 2.79
N SER A 157 -19.52 11.66 2.20
CA SER A 157 -19.44 12.93 1.49
C SER A 157 -20.20 14.08 2.15
N THR A 158 -21.09 13.80 3.09
CA THR A 158 -21.82 14.83 3.84
C THR A 158 -21.13 15.16 5.16
N ILE A 159 -21.44 16.31 5.74
CA ILE A 159 -20.75 16.89 6.91
C ILE A 159 -20.52 15.88 8.06
N PRO A 160 -21.47 15.02 8.47
CA PRO A 160 -21.23 14.06 9.55
C PRO A 160 -20.08 13.10 9.29
N TYR A 161 -19.78 12.80 8.02
CA TYR A 161 -18.80 11.80 7.62
C TYR A 161 -17.46 12.37 7.13
N LEU A 162 -17.30 13.70 7.14
CA LEU A 162 -16.05 14.33 6.67
C LEU A 162 -14.91 14.19 7.68
N PRO A 163 -13.64 14.22 7.25
CA PRO A 163 -12.47 13.97 8.10
C PRO A 163 -12.45 14.77 9.40
N MET A 164 -12.93 16.02 9.37
CA MET A 164 -12.96 16.90 10.56
C MET A 164 -13.94 16.43 11.65
N ARG A 165 -14.81 15.44 11.37
CA ARG A 165 -15.65 14.76 12.35
C ARG A 165 -14.97 13.50 12.90
N HIS A 166 -13.89 13.06 12.27
CA HIS A 166 -13.16 11.83 12.55
C HIS A 166 -11.70 12.13 12.93
N GLY A 167 -11.53 13.09 13.85
CA GLY A 167 -10.26 13.37 14.51
C GLY A 167 -9.25 14.22 13.73
N PHE A 168 -9.57 14.71 12.53
CA PHE A 168 -8.68 15.61 11.79
C PHE A 168 -8.98 17.08 12.11
N ASP A 169 -7.94 17.86 12.39
CA ASP A 169 -8.02 19.29 12.65
C ASP A 169 -8.20 20.10 11.36
N SER A 170 -7.68 19.59 10.25
CA SER A 170 -7.82 20.20 8.93
C SER A 170 -8.05 19.16 7.84
N TYR A 171 -8.74 19.61 6.78
CA TYR A 171 -8.99 18.81 5.59
C TYR A 171 -8.88 19.66 4.33
N PHE A 172 -8.20 19.13 3.30
CA PHE A 172 -8.17 19.67 1.96
C PHE A 172 -8.23 18.52 0.96
N GLY A 173 -9.33 18.33 0.26
CA GLY A 173 -9.47 17.19 -0.63
C GLY A 173 -10.87 16.97 -1.18
N ILE A 174 -11.07 15.83 -1.83
CA ILE A 174 -12.36 15.35 -2.34
C ILE A 174 -12.95 14.31 -1.40
N SER A 175 -14.23 14.44 -1.06
CA SER A 175 -14.87 13.62 -0.04
C SER A 175 -15.38 12.28 -0.52
N ASN A 176 -15.62 12.14 -1.82
CA ASN A 176 -16.17 10.92 -2.45
C ASN A 176 -15.23 10.36 -3.50
N GLY A 177 -15.73 9.42 -4.32
CA GLY A 177 -15.01 8.94 -5.50
C GLY A 177 -14.90 10.01 -6.60
N ASP A 178 -14.49 9.62 -7.78
CA ASP A 178 -13.80 10.48 -8.74
C ASP A 178 -14.66 11.29 -9.71
N GLN A 179 -15.99 11.12 -9.74
CA GLN A 179 -16.81 11.65 -10.83
C GLN A 179 -17.29 13.10 -10.64
N THR A 180 -17.15 13.66 -9.45
CA THR A 180 -17.48 15.06 -9.23
C THR A 180 -16.43 15.73 -8.37
N PHE A 181 -15.77 16.73 -8.96
CA PHE A 181 -14.70 17.49 -8.33
C PHE A 181 -15.25 18.54 -7.34
N LEU A 182 -15.84 18.08 -6.24
CA LEU A 182 -16.10 18.98 -5.12
C LEU A 182 -14.87 18.99 -4.21
N LEU A 183 -13.91 19.87 -4.50
CA LEU A 183 -12.78 20.12 -3.64
C LEU A 183 -13.22 20.89 -2.40
N LEU A 184 -12.92 20.36 -1.23
CA LEU A 184 -13.27 20.96 0.05
C LEU A 184 -12.02 21.47 0.78
N ARG A 185 -12.19 22.57 1.52
CA ARG A 185 -11.29 23.00 2.59
C ARG A 185 -12.08 23.03 3.90
N GLY A 186 -11.77 22.07 4.78
CA GLY A 186 -12.64 21.79 5.93
C GLY A 186 -14.02 21.31 5.48
N PHE A 187 -15.05 22.05 5.85
CA PHE A 187 -16.45 21.79 5.46
C PHE A 187 -16.92 22.63 4.28
N THR A 188 -16.05 23.48 3.73
CA THR A 188 -16.44 24.49 2.74
C THR A 188 -15.88 24.14 1.36
N PRO A 189 -16.70 24.21 0.30
CA PRO A 189 -16.21 24.11 -1.07
C PRO A 189 -15.15 25.18 -1.37
N VAL A 190 -14.09 24.76 -2.04
CA VAL A 190 -13.05 25.69 -2.53
C VAL A 190 -13.66 26.51 -3.67
N LYS A 191 -13.60 27.84 -3.52
CA LYS A 191 -13.94 28.74 -4.61
C LYS A 191 -12.81 28.72 -5.63
N ASP A 192 -13.13 28.57 -6.90
CA ASP A 192 -12.15 28.50 -7.99
C ASP A 192 -11.11 27.37 -7.76
N PRO A 193 -11.53 26.08 -7.71
CA PRO A 193 -10.62 24.96 -7.50
C PRO A 193 -9.67 24.80 -8.70
N PRO A 194 -8.46 24.25 -8.48
CA PRO A 194 -7.60 23.85 -9.58
C PRO A 194 -8.30 22.82 -10.48
N GLY A 195 -7.91 22.76 -11.75
CA GLY A 195 -8.32 21.67 -12.62
C GLY A 195 -7.92 20.30 -12.08
N ILE A 196 -8.56 19.26 -12.58
CA ILE A 196 -8.27 17.90 -12.17
C ILE A 196 -6.81 17.51 -12.47
N ASP A 197 -6.28 18.03 -13.56
CA ASP A 197 -4.88 17.90 -14.00
C ASP A 197 -3.88 18.50 -12.98
N LEU A 198 -4.30 19.40 -12.13
CA LEU A 198 -3.47 20.03 -11.11
C LEU A 198 -3.72 19.51 -9.70
N ILE A 199 -4.60 18.50 -9.53
CA ILE A 199 -5.03 18.10 -8.19
C ILE A 199 -3.91 17.42 -7.39
N THR A 200 -3.08 16.60 -8.03
CA THR A 200 -1.92 15.96 -7.39
C THR A 200 -0.94 17.02 -6.88
N LYS A 201 -0.69 18.05 -7.70
CA LYS A 201 0.14 19.19 -7.33
C LYS A 201 -0.45 19.98 -6.15
N ALA A 202 -1.74 20.29 -6.19
CA ALA A 202 -2.42 21.00 -5.11
C ALA A 202 -2.37 20.22 -3.77
N TYR A 203 -2.54 18.89 -3.80
CA TYR A 203 -2.38 18.06 -2.62
C TYR A 203 -0.94 18.05 -2.11
N THR A 204 0.04 18.03 -3.02
CA THR A 204 1.46 18.07 -2.67
C THR A 204 1.81 19.39 -1.99
N GLU A 205 1.39 20.52 -2.56
CA GLU A 205 1.64 21.85 -2.01
C GLU A 205 1.03 22.01 -0.61
N GLU A 206 -0.23 21.54 -0.41
CA GLU A 206 -0.87 21.56 0.91
C GLU A 206 -0.16 20.66 1.91
N ALA A 207 0.25 19.45 1.50
CA ALA A 207 0.99 18.52 2.36
C ALA A 207 2.36 19.10 2.77
N VAL A 208 3.11 19.66 1.83
CA VAL A 208 4.40 20.33 2.09
C VAL A 208 4.24 21.50 3.05
N LYS A 209 3.20 22.33 2.84
CA LYS A 209 2.85 23.43 3.74
C LYS A 209 2.58 22.93 5.15
N ILE A 210 1.73 21.89 5.31
CA ILE A 210 1.42 21.30 6.63
C ILE A 210 2.70 20.83 7.31
N VAL A 211 3.61 20.14 6.61
CA VAL A 211 4.88 19.65 7.18
C VAL A 211 5.75 20.82 7.64
N HIS A 212 5.84 21.91 6.88
CA HIS A 212 6.65 23.07 7.25
C HIS A 212 6.06 23.89 8.39
N GLU A 213 4.75 24.10 8.39
CA GLU A 213 4.02 24.95 9.35
C GLU A 213 3.70 24.22 10.67
N ALA A 214 3.77 22.87 10.69
CA ALA A 214 3.49 22.10 11.90
C ALA A 214 4.36 22.57 13.07
N ALA A 215 3.74 22.77 14.23
CA ALA A 215 4.43 23.20 15.44
C ALA A 215 5.54 22.23 15.84
N ARG A 216 6.64 22.75 16.43
CA ARG A 216 7.78 21.91 16.80
C ARG A 216 7.64 21.29 18.18
N ASP A 217 6.82 21.87 19.04
CA ASP A 217 6.56 21.42 20.40
C ASP A 217 5.66 20.19 20.51
N ARG A 218 4.90 19.88 19.46
CA ARG A 218 3.98 18.73 19.39
C ARG A 218 4.13 17.95 18.10
N PRO A 219 3.80 16.64 18.08
CA PRO A 219 3.83 15.83 16.88
C PRO A 219 2.69 16.20 15.94
N PHE A 220 2.85 15.89 14.63
CA PHE A 220 1.79 15.97 13.66
C PHE A 220 1.49 14.60 13.02
N PHE A 221 0.27 14.42 12.57
CA PHE A 221 -0.19 13.33 11.72
C PHE A 221 -0.71 13.91 10.40
N LEU A 222 -0.14 13.47 9.30
CA LEU A 222 -0.58 13.78 7.94
C LEU A 222 -1.06 12.50 7.25
N TYR A 223 -2.33 12.46 6.88
CA TYR A 223 -2.91 11.47 5.97
C TYR A 223 -3.02 12.10 4.59
N LEU A 224 -2.05 11.81 3.70
CA LEU A 224 -2.01 12.25 2.32
C LEU A 224 -2.50 11.11 1.42
N ALA A 225 -3.76 11.17 1.00
CA ALA A 225 -4.41 10.17 0.18
C ALA A 225 -4.61 10.71 -1.24
N HIS A 226 -3.66 10.42 -2.12
CA HIS A 226 -3.80 10.78 -3.52
C HIS A 226 -4.98 10.06 -4.16
N ARG A 227 -5.58 10.66 -5.20
CA ARG A 227 -6.47 9.96 -6.12
C ARG A 227 -5.70 9.29 -7.26
N THR A 228 -4.46 9.66 -7.44
CA THR A 228 -3.55 9.19 -8.47
C THR A 228 -2.94 7.83 -8.06
N PRO A 229 -2.81 6.86 -8.98
CA PRO A 229 -3.09 6.89 -10.42
C PRO A 229 -4.49 6.38 -10.83
N HIS A 230 -5.54 6.51 -10.03
CA HIS A 230 -6.90 6.16 -10.42
C HIS A 230 -7.40 7.02 -11.60
N VAL A 231 -8.17 6.44 -12.50
CA VAL A 231 -8.77 7.14 -13.64
C VAL A 231 -9.79 8.22 -13.19
N PRO A 232 -9.99 9.30 -13.98
CA PRO A 232 -9.27 9.69 -15.18
C PRO A 232 -7.82 10.08 -14.90
N LEU A 233 -6.92 9.78 -15.85
CA LEU A 233 -5.46 9.96 -15.70
C LEU A 233 -5.04 11.38 -16.12
N ASP A 234 -5.61 12.37 -15.46
CA ASP A 234 -5.21 13.75 -15.69
C ASP A 234 -3.99 14.09 -14.82
N VAL A 235 -2.95 14.63 -15.43
CA VAL A 235 -1.69 15.03 -14.79
C VAL A 235 -1.34 16.47 -15.13
N ALA A 236 -0.50 17.10 -14.32
CA ALA A 236 -0.01 18.44 -14.61
C ALA A 236 0.72 18.48 -15.96
N PRO A 237 0.61 19.58 -16.72
CA PRO A 237 1.15 19.67 -18.08
C PRO A 237 2.63 19.26 -18.22
N GLU A 238 3.43 19.51 -17.17
CA GLU A 238 4.84 19.12 -17.13
C GLU A 238 5.09 17.61 -17.07
N PHE A 239 4.06 16.79 -16.79
CA PHE A 239 4.16 15.32 -16.74
C PHE A 239 3.61 14.65 -18.00
N VAL A 240 2.81 15.33 -18.81
CA VAL A 240 2.18 14.77 -20.00
C VAL A 240 3.25 14.26 -20.99
N GLY A 241 3.17 12.98 -21.35
CA GLY A 241 4.04 12.32 -22.33
C GLY A 241 5.48 12.07 -21.86
N ARG A 242 5.75 12.11 -20.55
CA ARG A 242 7.09 11.86 -19.99
C ARG A 242 7.39 10.38 -19.83
N SER A 243 6.39 9.60 -19.47
CA SER A 243 6.58 8.18 -19.16
C SER A 243 6.59 7.33 -20.43
N ALA A 244 7.42 6.30 -20.46
CA ALA A 244 7.39 5.26 -21.46
C ALA A 244 6.13 4.35 -21.35
N ASN A 245 5.38 4.47 -20.26
CA ASN A 245 4.15 3.72 -19.99
C ASN A 245 2.87 4.55 -20.27
N GLY A 246 2.95 5.54 -21.15
CA GLY A 246 1.79 6.36 -21.54
C GLY A 246 1.19 7.16 -20.37
N ALA A 247 -0.11 7.48 -20.48
CA ALA A 247 -0.80 8.32 -19.50
C ALA A 247 -0.78 7.74 -18.07
N TYR A 248 -0.90 6.42 -17.94
CA TYR A 248 -0.80 5.78 -16.61
C TYR A 248 0.58 6.00 -15.99
N GLY A 249 1.63 5.84 -16.78
CA GLY A 249 2.99 6.09 -16.31
C GLY A 249 3.25 7.56 -15.98
N ASP A 250 2.68 8.50 -16.74
CA ASP A 250 2.74 9.93 -16.43
C ASP A 250 2.15 10.22 -15.05
N ALA A 251 1.00 9.59 -14.73
CA ALA A 251 0.35 9.71 -13.42
C ALA A 251 1.20 9.10 -12.29
N VAL A 252 1.82 7.94 -12.51
CA VAL A 252 2.74 7.32 -11.54
C VAL A 252 3.98 8.19 -11.31
N GLU A 253 4.56 8.78 -12.37
CA GLU A 253 5.73 9.65 -12.26
C GLU A 253 5.42 10.98 -11.58
N GLU A 254 4.20 11.53 -11.76
CA GLU A 254 3.73 12.70 -11.01
C GLU A 254 3.54 12.37 -9.52
N LEU A 255 2.97 11.20 -9.20
CA LEU A 255 2.85 10.74 -7.82
C LEU A 255 4.23 10.55 -7.16
N ASP A 256 5.20 9.97 -7.88
CA ASP A 256 6.57 9.83 -7.39
C ASP A 256 7.22 11.21 -7.11
N TRP A 257 7.00 12.19 -8.00
CA TRP A 257 7.42 13.57 -7.76
C TRP A 257 6.79 14.14 -6.48
N SER A 258 5.49 13.95 -6.28
CA SER A 258 4.79 14.38 -5.07
C SER A 258 5.41 13.78 -3.80
N VAL A 259 5.68 12.47 -3.81
CA VAL A 259 6.39 11.81 -2.71
C VAL A 259 7.75 12.44 -2.48
N GLY A 260 8.48 12.78 -3.55
CA GLY A 260 9.77 13.46 -3.50
C GLY A 260 9.70 14.81 -2.77
N GLU A 261 8.71 15.65 -3.09
CA GLU A 261 8.51 16.97 -2.49
C GLU A 261 8.13 16.85 -0.99
N VAL A 262 7.21 15.95 -0.65
CA VAL A 262 6.83 15.69 0.75
C VAL A 262 8.02 15.17 1.56
N MET A 263 8.78 14.21 1.01
CA MET A 263 9.99 13.68 1.66
C MET A 263 11.09 14.73 1.79
N LYS A 264 11.21 15.64 0.84
CA LYS A 264 12.09 16.79 0.96
C LYS A 264 11.69 17.67 2.14
N ALA A 265 10.42 18.05 2.25
CA ALA A 265 9.91 18.84 3.37
C ALA A 265 10.15 18.15 4.72
N VAL A 266 9.93 16.83 4.80
CA VAL A 266 10.20 16.02 6.01
C VAL A 266 11.70 16.05 6.38
N ARG A 267 12.60 15.91 5.40
CA ARG A 267 14.05 15.97 5.62
C ARG A 267 14.53 17.37 6.01
N ASP A 268 14.02 18.41 5.35
CA ASP A 268 14.34 19.82 5.64
C ASP A 268 13.92 20.22 7.06
N ARG A 269 12.80 19.63 7.57
CA ARG A 269 12.39 19.81 8.97
C ARG A 269 13.42 19.25 9.94
N GLY A 270 14.16 18.21 9.56
CA GLY A 270 15.15 17.55 10.38
C GLY A 270 14.56 16.70 11.51
N THR A 271 15.44 16.14 12.33
CA THR A 271 15.08 15.22 13.43
C THR A 271 15.48 15.73 14.80
N ALA A 272 15.95 16.99 14.90
CA ALA A 272 16.51 17.52 16.15
C ALA A 272 15.52 17.48 17.33
N GLU A 273 14.28 17.87 17.10
CA GLU A 273 13.23 17.86 18.12
C GLU A 273 12.40 16.59 18.09
N ARG A 274 12.18 16.03 16.88
CA ARG A 274 11.29 14.88 16.68
C ARG A 274 11.58 14.18 15.37
N SER A 275 11.67 12.85 15.41
CA SER A 275 11.76 12.01 14.21
C SER A 275 10.40 11.92 13.50
N THR A 276 10.42 11.51 12.23
CA THR A 276 9.21 11.31 11.43
C THR A 276 9.17 9.87 10.93
N PHE A 277 8.07 9.18 11.17
CA PHE A 277 7.71 7.92 10.53
C PHE A 277 6.91 8.22 9.27
N VAL A 278 7.30 7.64 8.14
CA VAL A 278 6.60 7.74 6.87
C VAL A 278 6.26 6.35 6.37
N VAL A 279 5.04 6.15 5.91
CA VAL A 279 4.64 4.93 5.19
C VAL A 279 3.93 5.30 3.90
N PHE A 280 4.40 4.72 2.79
CA PHE A 280 3.76 4.74 1.47
C PHE A 280 3.09 3.40 1.22
N LEU A 281 1.87 3.40 0.66
CA LEU A 281 1.14 2.19 0.25
C LEU A 281 0.06 2.52 -0.79
N SER A 282 -0.52 1.49 -1.43
CA SER A 282 -1.75 1.61 -2.22
C SER A 282 -2.96 1.11 -1.42
N ASP A 283 -4.15 1.63 -1.74
CA ASP A 283 -5.40 1.19 -1.10
C ASP A 283 -5.94 -0.15 -1.63
N ASN A 284 -5.67 -0.48 -2.88
CA ASN A 284 -5.91 -1.80 -3.50
C ASN A 284 -5.03 -1.96 -4.75
N GLY A 285 -5.10 -3.13 -5.37
CA GLY A 285 -4.41 -3.40 -6.62
C GLY A 285 -5.00 -2.67 -7.83
N PRO A 286 -4.38 -2.79 -9.03
CA PRO A 286 -4.71 -2.00 -10.21
C PRO A 286 -6.06 -2.40 -10.80
N TRP A 287 -6.74 -1.43 -11.43
CA TRP A 287 -8.05 -1.64 -12.06
C TRP A 287 -7.91 -2.12 -13.51
N LEU A 288 -7.65 -3.41 -13.69
CA LEU A 288 -7.27 -4.00 -14.99
C LEU A 288 -8.31 -3.84 -16.11
N SER A 289 -9.60 -3.65 -15.78
CA SER A 289 -10.62 -3.43 -16.82
C SER A 289 -10.51 -2.08 -17.52
N GLN A 290 -9.64 -1.18 -17.04
CA GLN A 290 -9.33 0.08 -17.70
C GLN A 290 -8.31 -0.07 -18.85
N GLY A 291 -7.83 -1.29 -19.13
CA GLY A 291 -6.95 -1.57 -20.26
C GLY A 291 -5.62 -0.83 -20.16
N GLU A 292 -5.30 0.03 -21.13
CA GLU A 292 -4.04 0.80 -21.17
C GLU A 292 -3.94 1.86 -20.06
N GLU A 293 -5.06 2.21 -19.44
CA GLU A 293 -5.10 3.13 -18.29
C GLU A 293 -4.98 2.40 -16.95
N ALA A 294 -4.69 1.10 -16.95
CA ALA A 294 -4.52 0.30 -15.76
C ALA A 294 -3.05 0.14 -15.36
N GLY A 295 -2.81 0.02 -14.06
CA GLY A 295 -1.53 -0.37 -13.51
C GLY A 295 -1.22 -1.86 -13.68
N SER A 296 -0.04 -2.24 -13.22
CA SER A 296 0.47 -3.61 -13.28
C SER A 296 0.38 -4.31 -11.93
N PRO A 297 -0.26 -5.49 -11.84
CA PRO A 297 -0.21 -6.30 -10.61
C PRO A 297 1.16 -6.97 -10.42
N GLY A 298 2.13 -6.74 -11.32
CA GLY A 298 3.41 -7.45 -11.32
C GLY A 298 3.22 -8.94 -11.61
N PRO A 299 3.80 -9.83 -10.78
CA PRO A 299 3.69 -11.27 -11.01
C PRO A 299 2.35 -11.88 -10.52
N PHE A 300 1.43 -11.05 -10.01
CA PHE A 300 0.23 -11.55 -9.33
C PHE A 300 -0.98 -11.62 -10.25
N ARG A 301 -1.89 -12.54 -9.95
CA ARG A 301 -3.14 -12.75 -10.69
C ARG A 301 -4.14 -11.64 -10.42
N ALA A 302 -4.82 -11.17 -11.48
CA ALA A 302 -5.94 -10.24 -11.45
C ALA A 302 -5.60 -8.87 -10.82
N GLY A 303 -6.59 -8.15 -10.30
CA GLY A 303 -6.46 -6.80 -9.76
C GLY A 303 -7.66 -6.39 -8.92
N LYS A 304 -7.93 -5.09 -8.86
CA LYS A 304 -9.09 -4.47 -8.18
C LYS A 304 -10.37 -5.29 -8.40
N ASN A 305 -11.24 -5.31 -7.42
CA ASN A 305 -12.49 -6.09 -7.38
C ASN A 305 -12.31 -7.61 -7.22
N THR A 306 -11.10 -8.15 -7.08
CA THR A 306 -10.89 -9.58 -6.92
C THR A 306 -10.12 -9.92 -5.65
N PRO A 307 -10.35 -11.10 -5.03
CA PRO A 307 -9.60 -11.53 -3.86
C PRO A 307 -8.23 -12.15 -4.18
N TYR A 308 -7.83 -12.19 -5.46
CA TYR A 308 -6.53 -12.67 -5.86
C TYR A 308 -5.41 -11.74 -5.41
N GLU A 309 -4.17 -12.25 -5.42
CA GLU A 309 -3.00 -11.50 -4.97
C GLU A 309 -2.87 -10.14 -5.67
N GLY A 310 -3.13 -10.05 -6.98
CA GLY A 310 -3.07 -8.79 -7.70
C GLY A 310 -4.09 -7.74 -7.24
N GLY A 311 -5.20 -8.17 -6.62
CA GLY A 311 -6.20 -7.25 -6.06
C GLY A 311 -5.88 -6.77 -4.65
N VAL A 312 -5.26 -7.62 -3.83
CA VAL A 312 -5.09 -7.36 -2.39
C VAL A 312 -3.65 -7.19 -1.93
N ARG A 313 -2.65 -7.59 -2.72
CA ARG A 313 -1.23 -7.42 -2.42
C ARG A 313 -0.71 -6.19 -3.13
N VAL A 314 -0.31 -5.19 -2.35
CA VAL A 314 0.01 -3.85 -2.83
C VAL A 314 1.44 -3.46 -2.47
N PRO A 315 2.05 -2.49 -3.18
CA PRO A 315 3.35 -1.97 -2.78
C PRO A 315 3.23 -1.24 -1.45
N ALA A 316 4.23 -1.42 -0.56
CA ALA A 316 4.29 -0.69 0.70
C ALA A 316 5.74 -0.50 1.16
N ILE A 317 6.07 0.73 1.57
CA ILE A 317 7.41 1.14 1.99
C ILE A 317 7.29 1.92 3.29
N ALA A 318 8.04 1.52 4.32
CA ALA A 318 8.10 2.22 5.60
C ALA A 318 9.48 2.87 5.81
N TRP A 319 9.51 4.11 6.27
CA TRP A 319 10.74 4.84 6.51
C TRP A 319 10.71 5.51 7.89
N TRP A 320 11.71 5.21 8.70
CA TRP A 320 11.90 5.84 10.01
C TRP A 320 13.40 5.83 10.37
N PRO A 321 14.16 6.86 10.00
CA PRO A 321 15.59 6.88 10.17
C PRO A 321 15.99 6.77 11.65
N GLY A 322 17.01 5.93 11.91
CA GLY A 322 17.49 5.64 13.26
C GLY A 322 16.64 4.62 14.04
N ARG A 323 15.49 4.19 13.49
CA ARG A 323 14.64 3.12 14.07
C ARG A 323 14.52 1.93 13.15
N TYR A 324 14.38 2.16 11.85
CA TYR A 324 14.30 1.09 10.86
C TYR A 324 15.58 1.04 10.03
N PRO A 325 16.13 -0.16 9.78
CA PRO A 325 17.35 -0.30 8.99
C PRO A 325 17.09 0.04 7.51
N ALA A 326 18.00 0.79 6.91
CA ALA A 326 17.95 1.14 5.50
C ALA A 326 18.09 -0.11 4.62
N GLY A 327 17.34 -0.15 3.51
CA GLY A 327 17.39 -1.21 2.52
C GLY A 327 16.86 -2.57 2.98
N LYS A 328 16.20 -2.62 4.13
CA LYS A 328 15.60 -3.86 4.63
C LYS A 328 14.43 -4.30 3.74
N VAL A 329 14.35 -5.62 3.51
CA VAL A 329 13.20 -6.26 2.86
C VAL A 329 12.47 -7.11 3.88
N VAL A 330 11.17 -6.92 4.00
CA VAL A 330 10.26 -7.72 4.83
C VAL A 330 9.34 -8.50 3.92
N SER A 331 9.40 -9.83 4.00
CA SER A 331 8.55 -10.76 3.24
C SER A 331 7.51 -11.47 4.10
N GLU A 332 7.46 -11.16 5.40
CA GLU A 332 6.40 -11.63 6.29
C GLU A 332 5.07 -11.03 5.85
N PRO A 333 3.99 -11.84 5.72
CA PRO A 333 2.67 -11.32 5.39
C PRO A 333 2.13 -10.37 6.46
N VAL A 334 1.84 -9.14 6.06
CA VAL A 334 1.27 -8.08 6.91
C VAL A 334 0.03 -7.48 6.26
N LEU A 335 -0.84 -6.89 7.06
CA LEU A 335 -2.11 -6.32 6.60
C LEU A 335 -2.19 -4.83 6.92
N SER A 336 -2.87 -4.04 6.12
CA SER A 336 -3.05 -2.60 6.39
C SER A 336 -3.69 -2.30 7.75
N LEU A 337 -4.47 -3.22 8.30
CA LEU A 337 -4.99 -3.16 9.67
C LEU A 337 -3.89 -3.05 10.74
N ASP A 338 -2.70 -3.57 10.46
CA ASP A 338 -1.55 -3.57 11.37
C ASP A 338 -0.99 -2.16 11.60
N LEU A 339 -1.22 -1.25 10.64
CA LEU A 339 -0.75 0.14 10.78
C LEU A 339 -1.45 0.89 11.92
N PHE A 340 -2.71 0.57 12.21
CA PHE A 340 -3.42 1.21 13.33
C PHE A 340 -2.75 0.93 14.68
N PRO A 341 -2.59 -0.33 15.15
CA PRO A 341 -1.90 -0.61 16.41
C PRO A 341 -0.44 -0.18 16.39
N THR A 342 0.25 -0.28 15.24
CA THR A 342 1.64 0.16 15.09
C THR A 342 1.78 1.65 15.37
N ILE A 343 0.97 2.49 14.74
CA ILE A 343 1.03 3.94 14.87
C ILE A 343 0.59 4.38 16.29
N VAL A 344 -0.44 3.75 16.84
CA VAL A 344 -0.86 4.02 18.22
C VAL A 344 0.22 3.66 19.22
N ALA A 345 0.93 2.54 19.03
CA ALA A 345 2.09 2.17 19.88
C ALA A 345 3.23 3.18 19.76
N MET A 346 3.54 3.67 18.54
CA MET A 346 4.53 4.75 18.33
C MET A 346 4.15 6.04 19.06
N ALA A 347 2.87 6.33 19.15
CA ALA A 347 2.34 7.47 19.90
C ALA A 347 2.29 7.23 21.44
N LYS A 348 2.86 6.12 21.92
CA LYS A 348 2.93 5.72 23.33
C LYS A 348 1.56 5.64 24.02
N GLY A 349 0.55 5.20 23.27
CA GLY A 349 -0.79 5.05 23.80
C GLY A 349 -1.27 3.59 23.79
N PRO A 350 -2.16 3.21 24.74
CA PRO A 350 -2.85 1.96 24.66
C PRO A 350 -3.90 1.99 23.55
N LEU A 351 -4.21 0.82 22.97
CA LEU A 351 -5.42 0.64 22.17
C LEU A 351 -6.65 0.79 23.06
N SER A 352 -7.76 1.29 22.49
CA SER A 352 -9.01 1.37 23.22
C SER A 352 -9.46 -0.03 23.66
N PRO A 353 -9.71 -0.29 24.96
CA PRO A 353 -10.21 -1.58 25.41
C PRO A 353 -11.66 -1.84 25.00
N ALA A 354 -12.39 -0.81 24.53
CA ALA A 354 -13.78 -0.91 24.14
C ALA A 354 -14.00 -1.64 22.81
N ARG A 355 -12.90 -1.90 22.04
CA ARG A 355 -13.01 -2.60 20.76
C ARG A 355 -11.87 -3.61 20.55
N LYS A 356 -12.16 -4.65 19.79
CA LYS A 356 -11.18 -5.64 19.39
C LYS A 356 -10.51 -5.18 18.09
N TYR A 357 -9.19 -5.09 18.11
CA TYR A 357 -8.35 -4.87 16.94
C TYR A 357 -7.80 -6.21 16.45
N TYR A 358 -7.63 -6.32 15.13
CA TYR A 358 -7.16 -7.55 14.49
C TYR A 358 -5.73 -7.41 13.93
N GLY A 359 -5.22 -6.19 13.89
CA GLY A 359 -3.85 -5.87 13.50
C GLY A 359 -2.84 -6.17 14.62
N ALA A 360 -1.59 -6.36 14.24
CA ALA A 360 -0.44 -6.47 15.13
C ALA A 360 0.45 -5.22 15.05
N ASP A 361 1.21 -4.91 16.10
CA ASP A 361 2.27 -3.91 16.02
C ASP A 361 3.42 -4.42 15.16
N LEU A 362 3.69 -3.73 14.07
CA LEU A 362 4.76 -4.05 13.11
C LEU A 362 6.13 -3.54 13.55
N THR A 363 6.23 -2.71 14.59
CA THR A 363 7.49 -2.07 15.01
C THR A 363 8.63 -3.07 15.16
N PRO A 364 8.50 -4.21 15.87
CA PRO A 364 9.58 -5.17 16.03
C PRO A 364 10.01 -5.82 14.69
N LEU A 365 9.04 -6.09 13.80
CA LEU A 365 9.30 -6.67 12.49
C LEU A 365 10.05 -5.69 11.58
N LEU A 366 9.59 -4.44 11.52
CA LEU A 366 10.20 -3.40 10.70
C LEU A 366 11.58 -3.00 11.24
N ALA A 367 11.77 -2.97 12.55
CA ALA A 367 13.06 -2.75 13.18
C ALA A 367 14.06 -3.90 12.99
N GLY A 368 13.58 -5.11 12.67
CA GLY A 368 14.42 -6.30 12.51
C GLY A 368 14.68 -7.04 13.82
N GLU A 369 13.93 -6.74 14.84
CA GLU A 369 14.00 -7.43 16.14
C GLU A 369 13.40 -8.83 16.06
N VAL A 370 12.41 -9.02 15.16
CA VAL A 370 11.82 -10.31 14.81
C VAL A 370 11.80 -10.51 13.30
N SER A 371 11.80 -11.75 12.84
CA SER A 371 11.70 -12.10 11.40
C SER A 371 10.29 -12.46 10.97
N ARG A 372 9.39 -12.80 11.92
CA ARG A 372 7.99 -13.14 11.64
C ARG A 372 7.08 -12.73 12.79
N LEU A 373 5.82 -12.56 12.46
CA LEU A 373 4.74 -12.36 13.42
C LEU A 373 4.05 -13.71 13.69
N THR A 374 3.78 -14.02 14.95
CA THR A 374 3.13 -15.26 15.35
C THR A 374 1.62 -15.14 15.33
N GLY A 375 0.94 -16.27 15.06
CA GLY A 375 -0.51 -16.38 15.04
C GLY A 375 -0.98 -17.79 15.36
N THR A 376 -2.22 -18.07 15.05
CA THR A 376 -2.89 -19.36 15.34
C THR A 376 -3.09 -20.23 14.10
N GLY A 377 -2.62 -19.77 12.96
CA GLY A 377 -2.75 -20.48 11.69
C GLY A 377 -1.70 -21.57 11.48
N VAL A 378 -1.59 -22.00 10.23
CA VAL A 378 -0.66 -23.07 9.82
C VAL A 378 0.77 -22.71 10.23
N ASP A 379 1.45 -23.65 10.91
CA ASP A 379 2.81 -23.49 11.44
C ASP A 379 3.00 -22.25 12.32
N GLY A 380 1.93 -21.84 13.04
CA GLY A 380 1.94 -20.67 13.91
C GLY A 380 1.99 -19.34 13.15
N ALA A 381 1.62 -19.36 11.86
CA ALA A 381 1.48 -18.14 11.08
C ALA A 381 0.24 -17.34 11.47
N ARG A 382 0.23 -16.05 11.10
CA ARG A 382 -0.97 -15.22 11.19
C ARG A 382 -2.01 -15.68 10.17
N GLU A 383 -3.26 -15.38 10.50
CA GLU A 383 -4.41 -15.62 9.64
C GLU A 383 -4.93 -14.27 9.16
N LEU A 384 -4.87 -14.06 7.84
CA LEU A 384 -5.27 -12.80 7.22
C LEU A 384 -6.48 -13.05 6.33
N LEU A 385 -7.59 -12.37 6.64
CA LEU A 385 -8.83 -12.51 5.88
C LEU A 385 -8.92 -11.47 4.78
N GLY A 386 -9.48 -11.89 3.64
CA GLY A 386 -9.92 -11.00 2.58
C GLY A 386 -11.45 -10.97 2.49
N TYR A 387 -11.98 -9.78 2.26
CA TYR A 387 -13.40 -9.49 2.18
C TYR A 387 -13.80 -8.97 0.81
N TYR A 388 -14.98 -9.38 0.35
CA TYR A 388 -15.65 -8.83 -0.82
C TYR A 388 -17.13 -8.61 -0.52
N SER A 389 -17.62 -7.40 -0.70
CA SER A 389 -19.04 -7.02 -0.42
C SER A 389 -19.54 -7.50 0.95
N GLY A 390 -18.68 -7.44 1.97
CA GLY A 390 -19.01 -7.84 3.34
C GLY A 390 -18.86 -9.33 3.65
N ALA A 391 -18.70 -10.17 2.64
CA ALA A 391 -18.42 -11.59 2.84
C ALA A 391 -16.92 -11.86 3.01
N ALA A 392 -16.56 -12.71 3.96
CA ALA A 392 -15.19 -13.24 4.06
C ALA A 392 -15.00 -14.29 2.96
N VAL A 393 -14.14 -13.96 1.99
CA VAL A 393 -13.98 -14.77 0.78
C VAL A 393 -12.63 -15.45 0.69
N SER A 394 -11.63 -15.02 1.47
CA SER A 394 -10.32 -15.65 1.47
C SER A 394 -9.69 -15.71 2.84
N LEU A 395 -8.85 -16.74 3.05
CA LEU A 395 -7.98 -16.89 4.21
C LEU A 395 -6.57 -17.20 3.76
N ARG A 396 -5.62 -16.34 4.15
CA ARG A 396 -4.20 -16.60 4.09
C ARG A 396 -3.72 -17.15 5.43
N SER A 397 -3.06 -18.30 5.42
CA SER A 397 -2.43 -18.91 6.60
C SER A 397 -1.10 -19.56 6.21
N GLY A 398 0.01 -19.01 6.69
CA GLY A 398 1.34 -19.39 6.25
C GLY A 398 1.51 -19.27 4.73
N PRO A 399 2.00 -20.33 4.02
CA PRO A 399 2.11 -20.31 2.56
C PRO A 399 0.76 -20.51 1.85
N TRP A 400 -0.30 -20.88 2.56
CA TRP A 400 -1.55 -21.32 1.97
C TRP A 400 -2.56 -20.18 1.88
N LYS A 401 -3.24 -20.10 0.74
CA LYS A 401 -4.38 -19.21 0.53
C LYS A 401 -5.56 -20.01 0.02
N TYR A 402 -6.62 -20.00 0.79
CA TYR A 402 -7.91 -20.57 0.44
C TYR A 402 -8.85 -19.45 -0.04
N LEU A 403 -9.61 -19.74 -1.09
CA LEU A 403 -10.63 -18.85 -1.65
C LEU A 403 -11.97 -19.58 -1.75
N ARG A 404 -13.03 -18.92 -1.28
CA ARG A 404 -14.43 -19.34 -1.48
C ARG A 404 -14.90 -19.03 -2.90
N PRO A 405 -15.91 -19.77 -3.40
CA PRO A 405 -16.54 -19.47 -4.69
C PRO A 405 -17.10 -18.03 -4.75
N GLY A 406 -17.03 -17.46 -5.93
CA GLY A 406 -17.55 -16.13 -6.24
C GLY A 406 -17.58 -15.92 -7.75
N TYR A 407 -17.76 -14.70 -8.20
CA TYR A 407 -17.72 -14.41 -9.64
C TYR A 407 -16.32 -14.61 -10.26
N TRP A 408 -15.29 -14.72 -9.42
CA TRP A 408 -13.90 -14.96 -9.83
C TRP A 408 -13.58 -16.45 -10.07
N ASP A 409 -14.19 -17.36 -9.29
CA ASP A 409 -14.11 -18.80 -9.44
C ASP A 409 -15.42 -19.44 -8.96
N LEU A 410 -15.87 -20.50 -9.64
CA LEU A 410 -17.15 -21.17 -9.34
C LEU A 410 -17.03 -22.24 -8.25
N VAL A 411 -15.82 -22.55 -7.83
CA VAL A 411 -15.51 -23.59 -6.83
C VAL A 411 -14.51 -23.05 -5.80
N ASP A 412 -14.41 -23.78 -4.69
CA ASP A 412 -13.36 -23.54 -3.71
C ASP A 412 -11.99 -23.81 -4.32
N THR A 413 -11.04 -22.93 -4.05
CA THR A 413 -9.66 -23.08 -4.55
C THR A 413 -8.65 -22.92 -3.42
N LEU A 414 -7.51 -23.58 -3.58
CA LEU A 414 -6.38 -23.55 -2.64
C LEU A 414 -5.06 -23.35 -3.37
N TYR A 415 -4.30 -22.34 -2.98
CA TYR A 415 -3.02 -22.01 -3.57
C TYR A 415 -1.89 -22.09 -2.54
N ASN A 416 -0.70 -22.52 -3.00
CA ASN A 416 0.54 -22.38 -2.24
C ASN A 416 1.31 -21.16 -2.75
N LEU A 417 1.14 -20.03 -2.12
CA LEU A 417 1.73 -18.76 -2.59
C LEU A 417 3.26 -18.69 -2.47
N GLN A 418 3.89 -19.61 -1.74
CA GLN A 418 5.36 -19.71 -1.73
C GLN A 418 5.88 -20.34 -3.02
N ALA A 419 5.18 -21.33 -3.57
CA ALA A 419 5.53 -22.01 -4.81
C ALA A 419 4.90 -21.37 -6.04
N ASP A 420 3.71 -20.80 -5.89
CA ASP A 420 2.88 -20.25 -6.95
C ASP A 420 2.25 -18.91 -6.48
N PRO A 421 3.03 -17.84 -6.43
CA PRO A 421 2.53 -16.52 -6.03
C PRO A 421 1.54 -15.92 -7.04
N ALA A 422 1.48 -16.47 -8.26
CA ALA A 422 0.58 -16.04 -9.33
C ALA A 422 -0.79 -16.75 -9.30
N GLU A 423 -1.02 -17.67 -8.35
CA GLU A 423 -2.30 -18.39 -8.18
C GLU A 423 -2.77 -19.10 -9.47
N THR A 424 -1.82 -19.75 -10.17
CA THR A 424 -2.07 -20.42 -11.46
C THR A 424 -2.49 -21.88 -11.30
N THR A 425 -2.14 -22.51 -10.18
CA THR A 425 -2.34 -23.94 -9.94
C THR A 425 -3.20 -24.16 -8.70
N ASP A 426 -4.47 -24.49 -8.90
CA ASP A 426 -5.35 -24.91 -7.81
C ASP A 426 -4.93 -26.31 -7.31
N VAL A 427 -4.54 -26.37 -6.04
CA VAL A 427 -4.17 -27.62 -5.37
C VAL A 427 -5.27 -28.17 -4.46
N TYR A 428 -6.46 -27.56 -4.45
CA TYR A 428 -7.59 -28.04 -3.64
C TYR A 428 -7.96 -29.49 -3.96
N PRO A 429 -8.05 -29.94 -5.24
CA PRO A 429 -8.36 -31.33 -5.55
C PRO A 429 -7.34 -32.34 -4.98
N ALA A 430 -6.07 -31.93 -4.88
CA ALA A 430 -5.01 -32.76 -4.31
C ALA A 430 -4.89 -32.66 -2.78
N ARG A 431 -5.49 -31.64 -2.16
CA ARG A 431 -5.41 -31.35 -0.71
C ARG A 431 -6.78 -30.95 -0.10
N PRO A 432 -7.84 -31.73 -0.32
CA PRO A 432 -9.19 -31.33 0.06
C PRO A 432 -9.36 -31.20 1.58
N GLU A 433 -8.62 -31.97 2.39
CA GLU A 433 -8.64 -31.86 3.86
C GLU A 433 -8.15 -30.50 4.34
N MET A 434 -7.06 -30.02 3.75
CA MET A 434 -6.51 -28.71 4.07
C MET A 434 -7.47 -27.60 3.65
N GLY A 435 -8.05 -27.69 2.47
CA GLY A 435 -9.04 -26.72 1.99
C GLY A 435 -10.24 -26.61 2.95
N ARG A 436 -10.83 -27.76 3.34
CA ARG A 436 -11.92 -27.82 4.33
C ARG A 436 -11.53 -27.24 5.69
N ALA A 437 -10.31 -27.54 6.15
CA ALA A 437 -9.82 -27.00 7.43
C ALA A 437 -9.68 -25.48 7.39
N LEU A 438 -9.17 -24.92 6.28
CA LEU A 438 -9.05 -23.48 6.11
C LEU A 438 -10.42 -22.80 5.93
N ASP A 439 -11.37 -23.44 5.24
CA ASP A 439 -12.74 -22.90 5.15
C ASP A 439 -13.42 -22.86 6.52
N ALA A 440 -13.35 -23.95 7.28
CA ALA A 440 -13.88 -23.98 8.65
C ALA A 440 -13.24 -22.90 9.53
N ARG A 441 -11.94 -22.67 9.36
CA ARG A 441 -11.22 -21.63 10.10
C ARG A 441 -11.63 -20.22 9.65
N LEU A 442 -11.76 -20.00 8.34
CA LEU A 442 -12.29 -18.76 7.78
C LEU A 442 -13.69 -18.46 8.34
N ALA A 443 -14.59 -19.45 8.35
CA ALA A 443 -15.92 -19.31 8.90
C ALA A 443 -15.87 -18.89 10.38
N ALA A 444 -15.09 -19.59 11.20
CA ALA A 444 -15.00 -19.29 12.64
C ALA A 444 -14.51 -17.86 12.93
N ILE A 445 -13.49 -17.37 12.19
CA ILE A 445 -12.99 -16.01 12.37
C ILE A 445 -14.00 -14.98 11.84
N ALA A 446 -14.62 -15.26 10.69
CA ALA A 446 -15.65 -14.39 10.11
C ALA A 446 -16.87 -14.26 11.04
N ASP A 447 -17.30 -15.36 11.67
CA ASP A 447 -18.39 -15.36 12.64
C ASP A 447 -18.04 -14.50 13.87
N GLU A 448 -16.81 -14.61 14.38
CA GLU A 448 -16.33 -13.76 15.47
C GLU A 448 -16.35 -12.27 15.07
N ILE A 449 -15.87 -11.94 13.87
CA ILE A 449 -15.91 -10.57 13.37
C ILE A 449 -17.34 -10.07 13.22
N SER A 450 -18.24 -10.93 12.77
CA SER A 450 -19.66 -10.61 12.54
C SER A 450 -20.44 -10.28 13.82
N GLN A 451 -20.05 -10.81 14.97
CA GLN A 451 -20.68 -10.52 16.27
C GLN A 451 -20.66 -9.03 16.64
N GLY A 452 -19.76 -8.25 16.05
CA GLY A 452 -19.74 -6.78 16.20
C GLY A 452 -19.85 -6.07 14.87
N ALA A 453 -20.39 -6.73 13.85
CA ALA A 453 -20.59 -6.13 12.54
C ALA A 453 -21.67 -5.04 12.60
N LYS A 454 -21.44 -3.94 11.90
CA LYS A 454 -22.43 -2.91 11.68
C LYS A 454 -23.28 -3.23 10.45
N LYS A 455 -24.45 -2.63 10.38
CA LYS A 455 -25.31 -2.73 9.21
C LYS A 455 -24.54 -2.23 7.99
N PRO A 456 -24.51 -3.00 6.89
CA PRO A 456 -23.87 -2.56 5.66
C PRO A 456 -24.43 -1.21 5.18
N LYS A 457 -23.55 -0.28 4.89
CA LYS A 457 -23.89 0.99 4.26
C LYS A 457 -24.27 0.72 2.80
N LYS A 458 -25.09 1.60 2.22
CA LYS A 458 -25.54 1.49 0.82
C LYS A 458 -24.40 1.88 -0.12
N GLY A 459 -23.29 1.17 -0.03
CA GLY A 459 -22.26 1.18 -1.06
C GLY A 459 -22.73 0.33 -2.23
N GLY A 460 -22.49 0.78 -3.45
CA GLY A 460 -22.79 -0.01 -4.63
C GLY A 460 -22.16 -1.40 -4.51
N THR A 461 -22.91 -2.42 -4.79
CA THR A 461 -22.38 -3.74 -5.12
C THR A 461 -21.34 -3.49 -6.22
N GLY A 462 -20.08 -3.85 -6.00
CA GLY A 462 -18.94 -3.51 -6.87
C GLY A 462 -19.02 -4.05 -8.30
N ALA A 463 -20.02 -3.57 -9.00
CA ALA A 463 -20.25 -3.74 -10.43
C ALA A 463 -20.39 -2.34 -11.01
N ASN A 464 -19.23 -1.71 -11.31
CA ASN A 464 -19.07 -0.68 -12.34
C ASN A 464 -17.72 -0.91 -12.99
#